data_d4e8921166e5ac5097c9bb8555435d27
#
_entry.id   d4e8921166e5ac5097c9bb8555435d27
#
_cell.length_a   1.000
_cell.length_b   1.000
_cell.length_c   1.000
_cell.angle_alpha   90.00
_cell.angle_beta   90.00
_cell.angle_gamma   90.00
#
_symmetry.space_group_name_H-M   'P 1'
#
loop_
_entity.id
_entity.type
_entity.pdbx_description
1 polymer ?
#
loop_
_entity_poly.entity_id
_entity_poly.type
_entity_poly.pdbx_seq_one_letter_code
_entity_poly.pdbx_strand_id
1 'polypeptide(L)' 'MITELISVGTEILLGNIVNTNSAYLSEKCALLGLSVYYQDVVGDNEGRMRDVIRTALDRSDVVILTGGLGPTEDDI' A
#
# COMPACT_ATOMS: atom_id res chain seq x y z
N MET A 1 -17.64 0.10 1.06
CA MET A 1 -16.57 0.86 1.76
C MET A 1 -15.46 1.14 0.78
N ILE A 2 -14.99 2.36 0.78
CA ILE A 2 -13.87 2.74 -0.08
C ILE A 2 -12.57 2.25 0.55
N THR A 3 -11.83 1.46 -0.21
CA THR A 3 -10.59 0.85 0.26
C THR A 3 -9.42 1.40 -0.55
N GLU A 4 -8.33 1.68 0.12
CA GLU A 4 -7.11 2.16 -0.51
C GLU A 4 -5.97 1.20 -0.19
N LEU A 5 -5.21 0.81 -1.20
CA LEU A 5 -4.04 -0.05 -1.06
C LEU A 5 -2.79 0.79 -1.24
N ILE A 6 -1.87 0.70 -0.30
CA ILE A 6 -0.60 1.42 -0.37
C ILE A 6 0.53 0.39 -0.37
N SER A 7 1.30 0.37 -1.43
CA SER A 7 2.47 -0.50 -1.56
C SER A 7 3.73 0.31 -1.29
N VAL A 8 4.54 -0.15 -0.37
CA VAL A 8 5.76 0.54 0.05
C VAL A 8 6.97 -0.21 -0.47
N GLY A 9 7.80 0.43 -1.25
CA GLY A 9 9.01 -0.19 -1.75
C GLY A 9 9.61 0.60 -2.89
N THR A 10 10.85 1.01 -2.75
CA THR A 10 11.55 1.77 -3.79
C THR A 10 11.62 0.96 -5.08
N GLU A 11 11.85 -0.33 -4.99
CA GLU A 11 11.94 -1.20 -6.15
C GLU A 11 10.62 -1.26 -6.92
N ILE A 12 9.49 -1.20 -6.22
CA ILE A 12 8.17 -1.18 -6.86
C ILE A 12 7.96 0.16 -7.56
N LEU A 13 8.32 1.23 -6.87
CA LEU A 13 8.16 2.58 -7.39
C LEU A 13 8.97 2.79 -8.67
N LEU A 14 10.17 2.23 -8.71
CA LEU A 14 11.04 2.35 -9.87
C LEU A 14 10.70 1.37 -10.99
N GLY A 15 9.74 0.50 -10.76
CA GLY A 15 9.33 -0.46 -11.77
C GLY A 15 10.26 -1.65 -11.91
N ASN A 16 11.11 -1.89 -10.91
CA ASN A 16 12.07 -3.00 -10.96
C ASN A 16 11.40 -4.35 -10.77
N ILE A 17 10.25 -4.36 -10.09
CA ILE A 17 9.47 -5.58 -9.91
C ILE A 17 8.00 -5.27 -10.10
N VAL A 18 7.24 -6.30 -10.45
CA VAL A 18 5.80 -6.17 -10.63
C VAL A 18 5.11 -6.19 -9.27
N ASN A 19 4.15 -5.29 -9.08
CA ASN A 19 3.41 -5.21 -7.84
C ASN A 19 2.27 -6.24 -7.82
N THR A 20 2.63 -7.51 -7.69
CA THR A 20 1.64 -8.60 -7.70
C THR A 20 0.82 -8.64 -6.41
N ASN A 21 1.38 -8.15 -5.30
CA ASN A 21 0.64 -8.11 -4.04
C ASN A 21 -0.58 -7.22 -4.13
N SER A 22 -0.46 -6.09 -4.82
CA SER A 22 -1.58 -5.17 -4.96
C SER A 22 -2.72 -5.84 -5.74
N ALA A 23 -2.40 -6.54 -6.81
CA ALA A 23 -3.40 -7.26 -7.60
C ALA A 23 -4.09 -8.35 -6.77
N TYR A 24 -3.30 -9.10 -6.02
CA TYR A 24 -3.84 -10.16 -5.17
C TYR A 24 -4.78 -9.59 -4.10
N LEU A 25 -4.37 -8.51 -3.45
CA LEU A 25 -5.16 -7.88 -2.40
C LEU A 25 -6.44 -7.27 -2.95
N SER A 26 -6.39 -6.68 -4.15
CA SER A 26 -7.57 -6.13 -4.78
C SER A 26 -8.62 -7.22 -5.02
N GLU A 27 -8.16 -8.38 -5.45
CA GLU A 27 -9.05 -9.51 -5.69
C GLU A 27 -9.69 -9.99 -4.39
N LYS A 28 -8.88 -10.10 -3.33
CA LYS A 28 -9.40 -10.53 -2.03
C LYS A 28 -10.37 -9.51 -1.45
N CYS A 29 -10.09 -8.23 -1.61
CA CYS A 29 -10.99 -7.19 -1.14
C CYS A 29 -12.34 -7.28 -1.84
N ALA A 30 -12.34 -7.54 -3.14
CA ALA A 30 -13.58 -7.68 -3.88
C ALA A 30 -14.43 -8.83 -3.33
N LEU A 31 -13.79 -9.93 -2.97
CA LEU A 31 -14.49 -11.07 -2.40
C LEU A 31 -15.10 -10.75 -1.04
N LEU A 32 -14.52 -9.79 -0.31
CA LEU A 32 -15.02 -9.37 0.98
C LEU A 32 -16.01 -8.22 0.90
N GLY A 33 -16.34 -7.78 -0.30
CA GLY A 33 -17.25 -6.67 -0.49
C GLY A 33 -16.63 -5.29 -0.31
N LEU A 34 -15.30 -5.22 -0.33
CA LEU A 34 -14.58 -3.96 -0.22
C LEU A 34 -14.26 -3.45 -1.62
N SER A 35 -14.54 -2.16 -1.86
CA SER A 35 -14.28 -1.54 -3.16
C SER A 35 -12.93 -0.86 -3.14
N VAL A 36 -11.99 -1.35 -3.93
CA VAL A 36 -10.66 -0.74 -4.02
C VAL A 36 -10.74 0.40 -5.04
N TYR A 37 -10.74 1.63 -4.54
CA TYR A 37 -10.83 2.82 -5.36
C TYR A 37 -9.47 3.42 -5.66
N TYR A 38 -8.52 3.25 -4.75
CA TYR A 38 -7.21 3.87 -4.89
C TYR A 38 -6.11 2.86 -4.64
N GLN A 39 -5.07 2.93 -5.44
CA GLN A 39 -3.87 2.11 -5.26
C GLN A 39 -2.67 3.05 -5.40
N ASP A 40 -1.85 3.09 -4.36
CA ASP A 40 -0.69 3.97 -4.31
C ASP A 40 0.58 3.16 -4.18
N VAL A 41 1.65 3.67 -4.76
CA VAL A 41 2.99 3.12 -4.57
C VAL A 41 3.86 4.25 -4.05
N VAL A 42 4.57 3.99 -2.96
CA VAL A 42 5.45 4.99 -2.38
C VAL A 42 6.80 4.35 -2.09
N GLY A 43 7.86 5.14 -2.32
CA GLY A 43 9.21 4.67 -2.02
C GLY A 43 9.44 4.56 -0.52
N ASP A 44 10.56 3.95 -0.18
CA ASP A 44 10.93 3.74 1.22
C ASP A 44 11.46 5.05 1.82
N ASN A 45 10.54 5.97 2.08
CA ASN A 45 10.83 7.30 2.61
C ASN A 45 9.75 7.64 3.61
N GLU A 46 10.15 7.86 4.85
CA GLU A 46 9.21 8.05 5.95
C GLU A 46 8.29 9.25 5.74
N GLY A 47 8.82 10.38 5.27
CA GLY A 47 8.01 11.57 5.06
C GLY A 47 6.96 11.38 3.98
N ARG A 48 7.35 10.78 2.87
CA ARG A 48 6.42 10.51 1.78
C ARG A 48 5.38 9.48 2.17
N MET A 49 5.81 8.46 2.91
CA MET A 49 4.90 7.44 3.40
C MET A 49 3.85 8.05 4.31
N ARG A 50 4.26 8.94 5.21
CA ARG A 50 3.36 9.62 6.12
C ARG A 50 2.33 10.46 5.35
N ASP A 51 2.77 11.17 4.33
CA ASP A 51 1.87 12.01 3.53
C ASP A 51 0.84 11.16 2.77
N VAL A 52 1.28 10.05 2.20
CA VAL A 52 0.37 9.16 1.47
C VAL A 52 -0.66 8.55 2.43
N ILE A 53 -0.22 8.12 3.59
CA ILE A 53 -1.13 7.54 4.57
C ILE A 53 -2.15 8.57 5.04
N ARG A 54 -1.72 9.80 5.28
CA ARG A 54 -2.62 10.86 5.72
C ARG A 54 -3.68 11.14 4.66
N THR A 55 -3.27 11.23 3.40
CA THR A 55 -4.21 11.44 2.30
C THR A 55 -5.20 10.28 2.21
N ALA A 56 -4.70 9.06 2.34
CA ALA A 56 -5.55 7.87 2.26
C ALA A 56 -6.59 7.85 3.37
N LEU A 57 -6.18 8.19 4.59
CA LEU A 57 -7.10 8.20 5.73
C LEU A 57 -8.18 9.27 5.59
N ASP A 58 -7.88 10.35 4.87
CA ASP A 58 -8.85 11.42 4.67
C ASP A 58 -9.94 11.04 3.67
N ARG A 59 -9.66 10.11 2.76
CA ARG A 59 -10.59 9.83 1.66
C ARG A 59 -11.09 8.40 1.60
N SER A 60 -10.50 7.50 2.39
CA SER A 60 -10.86 6.08 2.33
C SER A 60 -11.31 5.58 3.68
N ASP A 61 -12.19 4.59 3.65
CA ASP A 61 -12.70 3.96 4.88
C ASP A 61 -11.73 2.92 5.41
N VAL A 62 -11.04 2.23 4.50
CA VAL A 62 -10.09 1.17 4.86
C VAL A 62 -8.79 1.43 4.12
N VAL A 63 -7.68 1.40 4.83
CA VAL A 63 -6.35 1.60 4.25
C VAL A 63 -5.52 0.38 4.58
N ILE A 64 -4.98 -0.27 3.55
CA ILE A 64 -4.15 -1.46 3.71
C ILE A 64 -2.75 -1.15 3.20
N LEU A 65 -1.76 -1.33 4.06
CA LEU A 65 -0.36 -1.11 3.70
C LEU A 65 0.36 -2.43 3.55
N THR A 66 1.18 -2.53 2.51
CA THR A 66 2.02 -3.70 2.29
C THR A 66 3.43 -3.26 1.94
N GLY A 67 4.40 -4.14 2.16
CA GLY A 67 5.78 -3.87 1.80
C GLY A 67 6.65 -3.56 2.99
N GLY A 68 7.76 -2.88 2.76
CA GLY A 68 8.76 -2.63 3.77
C GLY A 68 8.34 -1.63 4.83
N LEU A 69 7.52 -2.07 5.76
CA LEU A 69 6.90 -1.20 6.74
C LEU A 69 7.71 -1.03 8.02
N GLY A 70 8.89 -1.54 8.08
CA GLY A 70 9.68 -1.40 9.28
C GLY A 70 11.08 -1.88 9.09
N PRO A 71 11.89 -1.84 10.15
CA PRO A 71 13.25 -2.34 10.07
C PRO A 71 13.21 -3.84 9.80
N THR A 72 14.06 -4.25 9.00
CA THR A 72 14.17 -5.66 8.71
C THR A 72 14.83 -6.34 9.88
N GLU A 73 14.95 -6.56 10.21
CA GLU A 73 15.59 -6.89 11.03
C GLU A 73 16.13 -7.56 11.38
N ASP A 74 16.45 -7.48 11.22
CA ASP A 74 17.03 -7.84 11.53
C ASP A 74 17.18 -7.82 12.59
N ASP A 75 16.88 -7.48 12.86
CA ASP A 75 16.96 -7.41 13.86
C ASP A 75 16.74 -8.33 14.60
N ILE A 76 16.74 -8.87 14.39
CA ILE A 76 16.64 -9.59 15.07
C ILE A 76 17.16 -10.27 15.52
#